data_1fbeba400cf1c3a3becd6017584e8ac1
#
_entry.id   1fbeba400cf1c3a3becd6017584e8ac1
#
_cell.length_a   1.000
_cell.length_b   1.000
_cell.length_c   1.000
_cell.angle_alpha   90.00
_cell.angle_beta   90.00
_cell.angle_gamma   90.00
#
_symmetry.space_group_name_H-M   'P 1'
#
loop_
_entity.id
_entity.type
_entity.pdbx_description
1 polymer ?
#
loop_
_entity_poly.entity_id
_entity_poly.type
_entity_poly.pdbx_seq_one_letter_code
_entity_poly.pdbx_strand_id
1 'polypeptide(L)'
;MGRPRKNKKDNALPPRVRSNGYSYVWKPEGSTRTIGLGRVRETSVAKVWQNYELEKAKLHNIMTVAKLWHMFMDSPAFTELAPRTQKDYRQHQRALLAVFGKVLADNVKIEQVRIFMDKRGLESKTQANHELASLSRAYGWGYERGYVKNNPCKGVRKFTLKARTVYITDEQYAAIYAEAIPQLRIAMEISYLCAARLGDVLELKWQDIMDKGIYIEQNKTGTKQIK
;
A
#
# COMPACT_ATOMS: atom_id res chain seq x y z
N MET A 1 -16.47 22.23 -18.51
CA MET A 1 -16.39 23.71 -18.31
C MET A 1 -16.99 24.05 -16.94
N GLY A 2 -16.29 24.85 -16.12
CA GLY A 2 -16.78 25.26 -14.79
C GLY A 2 -17.92 26.28 -14.90
N ARG A 3 -18.80 26.30 -13.91
CA ARG A 3 -19.93 27.25 -13.83
C ARG A 3 -19.41 28.71 -13.85
N PRO A 4 -19.99 29.60 -14.67
CA PRO A 4 -19.54 31.00 -14.75
C PRO A 4 -19.64 31.71 -13.39
N ARG A 5 -18.73 32.64 -13.12
CA ARG A 5 -18.69 33.37 -11.85
C ARG A 5 -19.86 34.35 -11.75
N LYS A 6 -20.52 34.39 -10.57
CA LYS A 6 -21.62 35.33 -10.31
C LYS A 6 -21.18 36.80 -10.41
N ASN A 7 -19.93 37.08 -10.00
CA ASN A 7 -19.38 38.45 -9.99
C ASN A 7 -18.37 38.61 -11.12
N LYS A 8 -18.68 39.45 -12.11
CA LYS A 8 -17.78 39.75 -13.25
C LYS A 8 -16.42 40.32 -12.84
N LYS A 9 -16.34 41.04 -11.70
CA LYS A 9 -15.09 41.57 -11.15
C LYS A 9 -14.11 40.48 -10.71
N ASP A 10 -14.60 39.28 -10.41
CA ASP A 10 -13.75 38.15 -10.01
C ASP A 10 -13.15 37.39 -11.21
N ASN A 11 -13.48 37.78 -12.45
CA ASN A 11 -12.99 37.07 -13.66
C ASN A 11 -11.46 37.19 -13.82
N ALA A 12 -10.86 38.24 -13.30
CA ALA A 12 -9.40 38.44 -13.31
C ALA A 12 -8.66 37.64 -12.22
N LEU A 13 -9.38 37.02 -11.27
CA LEU A 13 -8.79 36.27 -10.16
C LEU A 13 -8.50 34.82 -10.53
N PRO A 14 -7.55 34.13 -9.82
CA PRO A 14 -7.30 32.71 -10.01
C PRO A 14 -8.52 31.81 -9.84
N PRO A 15 -8.50 30.57 -10.34
CA PRO A 15 -9.61 29.62 -10.16
C PRO A 15 -9.97 29.43 -8.69
N ARG A 16 -11.31 29.43 -8.39
CA ARG A 16 -11.86 29.25 -7.03
C ARG A 16 -11.44 30.33 -6.00
N VAL A 17 -10.83 31.43 -6.46
CA VAL A 17 -10.60 32.65 -5.66
C VAL A 17 -11.79 33.58 -5.83
N ARG A 18 -12.25 34.19 -4.72
CA ARG A 18 -13.32 35.18 -4.68
C ARG A 18 -12.97 36.31 -3.73
N SER A 19 -13.51 37.47 -3.96
CA SER A 19 -13.49 38.55 -2.98
C SER A 19 -14.70 38.47 -2.06
N ASN A 20 -14.50 38.63 -0.75
CA ASN A 20 -15.56 38.81 0.23
C ASN A 20 -15.78 40.28 0.62
N GLY A 21 -15.21 41.22 -0.16
CA GLY A 21 -15.27 42.66 0.10
C GLY A 21 -14.08 43.18 0.93
N TYR A 22 -13.49 42.34 1.79
CA TYR A 22 -12.35 42.69 2.67
C TYR A 22 -11.06 41.98 2.23
N SER A 23 -11.17 40.71 1.82
CA SER A 23 -10.03 39.88 1.48
C SER A 23 -10.30 39.04 0.24
N TYR A 24 -9.25 38.71 -0.48
CA TYR A 24 -9.25 37.65 -1.46
C TYR A 24 -9.09 36.30 -0.75
N VAL A 25 -10.02 35.38 -1.00
CA VAL A 25 -10.03 34.08 -0.36
C VAL A 25 -10.09 32.95 -1.41
N TRP A 26 -9.26 31.96 -1.23
CA TRP A 26 -9.21 30.78 -2.06
C TRP A 26 -9.80 29.56 -1.32
N LYS A 27 -10.66 28.83 -1.98
CA LYS A 27 -11.16 27.54 -1.49
C LYS A 27 -10.62 26.42 -2.36
N PRO A 28 -9.60 25.67 -1.90
CA PRO A 28 -9.07 24.51 -2.62
C PRO A 28 -10.13 23.45 -2.86
N GLU A 29 -9.94 22.63 -3.89
CA GLU A 29 -10.85 21.53 -4.20
C GLU A 29 -10.86 20.49 -3.08
N GLY A 30 -12.06 20.00 -2.70
CA GLY A 30 -12.20 19.04 -1.60
C GLY A 30 -11.96 19.62 -0.19
N SER A 31 -11.59 20.89 -0.06
CA SER A 31 -11.35 21.52 1.24
C SER A 31 -12.61 22.24 1.78
N THR A 32 -12.84 22.11 3.10
CA THR A 32 -13.81 22.94 3.82
C THR A 32 -13.23 24.29 4.25
N ARG A 33 -11.89 24.42 4.30
CA ARG A 33 -11.18 25.63 4.73
C ARG A 33 -10.94 26.59 3.56
N THR A 34 -10.94 27.88 3.86
CA THR A 34 -10.54 28.94 2.93
C THR A 34 -9.17 29.49 3.32
N ILE A 35 -8.36 29.85 2.33
CA ILE A 35 -7.02 30.43 2.50
C ILE A 35 -7.09 31.88 2.07
N GLY A 36 -6.63 32.79 2.93
CA GLY A 36 -6.50 34.20 2.62
C GLY A 36 -5.33 34.50 1.68
N LEU A 37 -5.58 35.26 0.61
CA LEU A 37 -4.56 35.60 -0.38
C LEU A 37 -4.17 37.08 -0.33
N GLY A 38 -4.76 37.85 0.61
CA GLY A 38 -4.46 39.28 0.81
C GLY A 38 -5.72 40.13 0.94
N ARG A 39 -5.56 41.36 1.42
CA ARG A 39 -6.66 42.32 1.58
C ARG A 39 -6.98 43.04 0.27
N VAL A 40 -8.27 43.22 -0.02
CA VAL A 40 -8.74 43.80 -1.30
C VAL A 40 -8.18 45.20 -1.56
N ARG A 41 -7.98 46.00 -0.52
CA ARG A 41 -7.47 47.37 -0.65
C ARG A 41 -5.94 47.49 -0.73
N GLU A 42 -5.24 46.40 -0.37
CA GLU A 42 -3.77 46.43 -0.20
C GLU A 42 -3.07 45.51 -1.22
N THR A 43 -3.81 44.60 -1.85
CA THR A 43 -3.21 43.54 -2.69
C THR A 43 -3.68 43.69 -4.13
N SER A 44 -2.77 43.91 -5.06
CA SER A 44 -3.06 43.92 -6.49
C SER A 44 -3.46 42.55 -7.00
N VAL A 45 -4.19 42.46 -8.10
CA VAL A 45 -4.61 41.18 -8.73
C VAL A 45 -3.38 40.32 -9.08
N ALA A 46 -2.30 40.93 -9.57
CA ALA A 46 -1.06 40.23 -9.85
C ALA A 46 -0.45 39.60 -8.58
N LYS A 47 -0.50 40.30 -7.45
CA LYS A 47 -0.04 39.77 -6.16
C LYS A 47 -0.94 38.66 -5.64
N VAL A 48 -2.25 38.72 -5.91
CA VAL A 48 -3.20 37.65 -5.59
C VAL A 48 -2.83 36.37 -6.37
N TRP A 49 -2.51 36.49 -7.66
CA TRP A 49 -2.03 35.38 -8.47
C TRP A 49 -0.75 34.74 -7.89
N GLN A 50 0.24 35.60 -7.54
CA GLN A 50 1.49 35.13 -6.94
C GLN A 50 1.24 34.37 -5.62
N ASN A 51 0.43 34.95 -4.73
CA ASN A 51 0.08 34.30 -3.46
C ASN A 51 -0.71 32.99 -3.67
N TYR A 52 -1.59 32.97 -4.68
CA TYR A 52 -2.34 31.76 -5.07
C TYR A 52 -1.39 30.64 -5.52
N GLU A 53 -0.43 30.93 -6.38
CA GLU A 53 0.54 29.90 -6.84
C GLU A 53 1.44 29.44 -5.69
N LEU A 54 1.86 30.32 -4.78
CA LEU A 54 2.62 29.95 -3.58
C LEU A 54 1.81 29.02 -2.65
N GLU A 55 0.55 29.35 -2.36
CA GLU A 55 -0.29 28.52 -1.50
C GLU A 55 -0.67 27.19 -2.20
N LYS A 56 -0.89 27.20 -3.51
CA LYS A 56 -1.12 26.01 -4.31
C LYS A 56 0.11 25.10 -4.31
N ALA A 57 1.31 25.65 -4.45
CA ALA A 57 2.57 24.91 -4.34
C ALA A 57 2.76 24.27 -2.95
N LYS A 58 2.43 25.02 -1.88
CA LYS A 58 2.43 24.47 -0.51
C LYS A 58 1.48 23.27 -0.37
N LEU A 59 0.26 23.37 -0.92
CA LEU A 59 -0.71 22.27 -0.92
C LEU A 59 -0.25 21.07 -1.77
N HIS A 60 0.41 21.32 -2.90
CA HIS A 60 1.02 20.27 -3.72
C HIS A 60 2.18 19.56 -3.01
N ASN A 61 2.90 20.27 -2.14
CA ASN A 61 3.99 19.70 -1.34
C ASN A 61 3.55 18.99 -0.06
N ILE A 62 2.25 19.02 0.26
CA ILE A 62 1.73 18.27 1.41
C ILE A 62 1.88 16.78 1.15
N MET A 63 2.72 16.12 1.95
CA MET A 63 2.91 14.68 1.93
C MET A 63 1.83 14.01 2.79
N THR A 64 0.77 13.50 2.16
CA THR A 64 -0.21 12.63 2.82
C THR A 64 0.24 11.17 2.75
N VAL A 65 -0.33 10.32 3.61
CA VAL A 65 -0.06 8.87 3.54
C VAL A 65 -0.48 8.29 2.19
N ALA A 66 -1.59 8.75 1.60
CA ALA A 66 -2.00 8.31 0.27
C ALA A 66 -0.96 8.69 -0.80
N LYS A 67 -0.44 9.92 -0.77
CA LYS A 67 0.61 10.36 -1.71
C LYS A 67 1.88 9.55 -1.53
N LEU A 68 2.34 9.36 -0.29
CA LEU A 68 3.50 8.55 0.03
C LEU A 68 3.33 7.10 -0.48
N TRP A 69 2.15 6.51 -0.27
CA TRP A 69 1.84 5.15 -0.71
C TRP A 69 1.89 5.01 -2.23
N HIS A 70 1.26 5.93 -2.97
CA HIS A 70 1.28 5.89 -4.44
C HIS A 70 2.69 6.08 -5.00
N MET A 71 3.44 7.04 -4.46
CA MET A 71 4.85 7.23 -4.86
C MET A 71 5.70 5.98 -4.59
N PHE A 72 5.48 5.28 -3.49
CA PHE A 72 6.13 4.00 -3.23
C PHE A 72 5.72 2.95 -4.26
N MET A 73 4.42 2.82 -4.58
CA MET A 73 3.92 1.84 -5.56
C MET A 73 4.40 2.11 -6.99
N ASP A 74 4.71 3.36 -7.32
CA ASP A 74 5.26 3.75 -8.64
C ASP A 74 6.80 3.63 -8.69
N SER A 75 7.44 3.28 -7.57
CA SER A 75 8.90 3.19 -7.47
C SER A 75 9.46 1.83 -7.91
N PRO A 76 10.73 1.77 -8.35
CA PRO A 76 11.43 0.50 -8.61
C PRO A 76 11.38 -0.45 -7.41
N ALA A 77 11.49 0.08 -6.19
CA ALA A 77 11.43 -0.71 -4.95
C ALA A 77 10.13 -1.51 -4.78
N PHE A 78 9.06 -1.12 -5.47
CA PHE A 78 7.79 -1.86 -5.51
C PHE A 78 7.64 -2.66 -6.79
N THR A 79 7.97 -2.11 -7.96
CA THR A 79 7.76 -2.78 -9.25
C THR A 79 8.63 -4.01 -9.44
N GLU A 80 9.78 -4.07 -8.76
CA GLU A 80 10.68 -5.24 -8.72
C GLU A 80 10.20 -6.35 -7.77
N LEU A 81 9.16 -6.12 -6.97
CA LEU A 81 8.60 -7.16 -6.11
C LEU A 81 7.90 -8.24 -6.95
N ALA A 82 7.92 -9.47 -6.45
CA ALA A 82 7.17 -10.57 -7.05
C ALA A 82 5.70 -10.21 -7.28
N PRO A 83 5.06 -10.62 -8.39
CA PRO A 83 3.68 -10.25 -8.73
C PRO A 83 2.67 -10.54 -7.62
N ARG A 84 2.83 -11.65 -6.91
CA ARG A 84 2.01 -12.01 -5.75
C ARG A 84 2.11 -10.96 -4.65
N THR A 85 3.33 -10.54 -4.31
CA THR A 85 3.58 -9.51 -3.30
C THR A 85 2.95 -8.18 -3.70
N GLN A 86 3.08 -7.77 -4.97
CA GLN A 86 2.43 -6.56 -5.46
C GLN A 86 0.90 -6.63 -5.33
N LYS A 87 0.31 -7.79 -5.61
CA LYS A 87 -1.14 -8.03 -5.45
C LYS A 87 -1.56 -7.86 -3.99
N ASP A 88 -0.79 -8.42 -3.05
CA ASP A 88 -1.06 -8.32 -1.62
C ASP A 88 -1.00 -6.86 -1.15
N TYR A 89 -0.02 -6.06 -1.59
CA TYR A 89 0.05 -4.62 -1.29
C TYR A 89 -1.16 -3.84 -1.81
N ARG A 90 -1.62 -4.13 -3.04
CA ARG A 90 -2.84 -3.51 -3.59
C ARG A 90 -4.08 -3.86 -2.78
N GLN A 91 -4.13 -5.06 -2.21
CA GLN A 91 -5.20 -5.47 -1.30
C GLN A 91 -5.13 -4.72 0.05
N HIS A 92 -3.93 -4.64 0.65
CA HIS A 92 -3.69 -3.94 1.92
C HIS A 92 -3.98 -2.44 1.82
N GLN A 93 -3.75 -1.84 0.65
CA GLN A 93 -4.02 -0.44 0.37
C GLN A 93 -5.42 -0.01 0.79
N ARG A 94 -6.43 -0.83 0.56
CA ARG A 94 -7.85 -0.48 0.84
C ARG A 94 -8.05 -0.10 2.31
N ALA A 95 -7.63 -0.97 3.22
CA ALA A 95 -7.79 -0.74 4.66
C ALA A 95 -6.91 0.40 5.15
N LEU A 96 -5.65 0.44 4.70
CA LEU A 96 -4.66 1.45 5.11
C LEU A 96 -5.07 2.86 4.67
N LEU A 97 -5.44 3.05 3.41
CA LEU A 97 -5.80 4.37 2.90
C LEU A 97 -7.19 4.83 3.35
N ALA A 98 -8.11 3.93 3.68
CA ALA A 98 -9.37 4.30 4.30
C ALA A 98 -9.18 5.00 5.65
N VAL A 99 -8.17 4.57 6.44
CA VAL A 99 -7.89 5.13 7.77
C VAL A 99 -6.88 6.27 7.69
N PHE A 100 -5.74 6.07 7.03
CA PHE A 100 -4.61 6.99 7.08
C PHE A 100 -4.48 7.88 5.84
N GLY A 101 -5.13 7.55 4.73
CA GLY A 101 -4.84 8.16 3.42
C GLY A 101 -4.86 9.68 3.39
N LYS A 102 -5.80 10.31 4.12
CA LYS A 102 -5.94 11.78 4.18
C LYS A 102 -5.07 12.44 5.25
N VAL A 103 -4.41 11.66 6.09
CA VAL A 103 -3.55 12.18 7.17
C VAL A 103 -2.21 12.59 6.59
N LEU A 104 -1.63 13.68 7.12
CA LEU A 104 -0.25 14.05 6.82
C LEU A 104 0.67 12.92 7.29
N ALA A 105 1.58 12.48 6.42
CA ALA A 105 2.42 11.32 6.73
C ALA A 105 3.26 11.53 8.01
N ASP A 106 3.80 12.73 8.23
CA ASP A 106 4.56 13.05 9.44
C ASP A 106 3.70 13.19 10.71
N ASN A 107 2.37 13.29 10.56
CA ASN A 107 1.45 13.44 11.70
C ASN A 107 0.86 12.09 12.17
N VAL A 108 1.15 11.01 11.47
CA VAL A 108 0.74 9.68 11.93
C VAL A 108 1.59 9.28 13.13
N LYS A 109 0.91 8.99 14.24
CA LYS A 109 1.55 8.61 15.51
C LYS A 109 1.48 7.09 15.73
N ILE A 110 2.42 6.58 16.52
CA ILE A 110 2.50 5.16 16.88
C ILE A 110 1.19 4.65 17.53
N GLU A 111 0.54 5.49 18.36
CA GLU A 111 -0.72 5.15 19.03
C GLU A 111 -1.85 4.92 18.01
N GLN A 112 -1.90 5.72 16.95
CA GLN A 112 -2.90 5.58 15.88
C GLN A 112 -2.68 4.29 15.10
N VAL A 113 -1.42 3.92 14.83
CA VAL A 113 -1.08 2.64 14.20
C VAL A 113 -1.46 1.48 15.12
N ARG A 114 -1.25 1.61 16.45
CA ARG A 114 -1.67 0.58 17.42
C ARG A 114 -3.19 0.43 17.43
N ILE A 115 -3.95 1.52 17.47
CA ILE A 115 -5.42 1.49 17.43
C ILE A 115 -5.93 0.82 16.14
N PHE A 116 -5.30 1.13 14.99
CA PHE A 116 -5.61 0.46 13.73
C PHE A 116 -5.38 -1.06 13.84
N MET A 117 -4.21 -1.46 14.34
CA MET A 117 -3.87 -2.87 14.54
C MET A 117 -4.89 -3.57 15.44
N ASP A 118 -5.29 -2.95 16.55
CA ASP A 118 -6.23 -3.55 17.50
C ASP A 118 -7.60 -3.78 16.85
N LYS A 119 -8.11 -2.79 16.10
CA LYS A 119 -9.37 -2.93 15.37
C LYS A 119 -9.30 -4.03 14.29
N ARG A 120 -8.24 -4.01 13.47
CA ARG A 120 -8.06 -5.02 12.40
C ARG A 120 -7.79 -6.42 12.99
N GLY A 121 -7.12 -6.49 14.13
CA GLY A 121 -6.82 -7.74 14.83
C GLY A 121 -8.05 -8.47 15.36
N LEU A 122 -9.18 -7.77 15.61
CA LEU A 122 -10.47 -8.38 15.93
C LEU A 122 -11.02 -9.20 14.77
N GLU A 123 -10.78 -8.74 13.53
CA GLU A 123 -11.21 -9.46 12.33
C GLU A 123 -10.19 -10.54 11.95
N SER A 124 -8.91 -10.17 11.84
CA SER A 124 -7.82 -11.07 11.48
C SER A 124 -6.47 -10.55 11.94
N LYS A 125 -5.86 -11.22 12.93
CA LYS A 125 -4.51 -10.92 13.42
C LYS A 125 -3.44 -11.06 12.32
N THR A 126 -3.59 -12.04 11.45
CA THR A 126 -2.67 -12.29 10.33
C THR A 126 -2.71 -11.13 9.35
N GLN A 127 -3.91 -10.72 8.94
CA GLN A 127 -4.10 -9.62 8.01
C GLN A 127 -3.59 -8.29 8.59
N ALA A 128 -3.90 -7.99 9.85
CA ALA A 128 -3.38 -6.82 10.55
C ALA A 128 -1.84 -6.77 10.54
N ASN A 129 -1.18 -7.91 10.82
CA ASN A 129 0.28 -8.01 10.76
C ASN A 129 0.85 -7.74 9.37
N HIS A 130 0.18 -8.20 8.31
CA HIS A 130 0.58 -7.95 6.93
C HIS A 130 0.38 -6.48 6.54
N GLU A 131 -0.76 -5.88 6.90
CA GLU A 131 -1.04 -4.47 6.65
C GLU A 131 -0.03 -3.56 7.36
N LEU A 132 0.31 -3.85 8.63
CA LEU A 132 1.38 -3.15 9.37
C LEU A 132 2.72 -3.24 8.65
N ALA A 133 3.11 -4.43 8.19
CA ALA A 133 4.37 -4.64 7.48
C ALA A 133 4.42 -3.83 6.18
N SER A 134 3.32 -3.81 5.43
CA SER A 134 3.21 -3.04 4.19
C SER A 134 3.30 -1.53 4.43
N LEU A 135 2.59 -1.02 5.44
CA LEU A 135 2.67 0.39 5.82
C LEU A 135 4.09 0.78 6.25
N SER A 136 4.71 -0.07 7.09
CA SER A 136 6.08 0.13 7.56
C SER A 136 7.09 0.18 6.42
N ARG A 137 6.92 -0.65 5.38
CA ARG A 137 7.81 -0.63 4.21
C ARG A 137 7.66 0.65 3.39
N ALA A 138 6.41 1.11 3.16
CA ALA A 138 6.17 2.37 2.45
C ALA A 138 6.77 3.57 3.21
N TYR A 139 6.63 3.61 4.54
CA TYR A 139 7.26 4.63 5.36
C TYR A 139 8.78 4.53 5.39
N GLY A 140 9.36 3.31 5.44
CA GLY A 140 10.80 3.09 5.34
C GLY A 140 11.35 3.65 4.04
N TRP A 141 10.70 3.33 2.92
CA TRP A 141 11.05 3.85 1.61
C TRP A 141 10.98 5.39 1.55
N GLY A 142 9.93 5.98 2.14
CA GLY A 142 9.78 7.44 2.19
C GLY A 142 10.79 8.11 3.10
N TYR A 143 11.17 7.48 4.20
CA TYR A 143 12.19 7.98 5.13
C TYR A 143 13.58 8.05 4.47
N GLU A 144 13.97 6.99 3.77
CA GLU A 144 15.24 6.95 3.03
C GLU A 144 15.37 8.07 1.98
N ARG A 145 14.26 8.60 1.50
CA ARG A 145 14.18 9.66 0.47
C ARG A 145 13.85 11.04 1.02
N GLY A 146 13.77 11.16 2.36
CA GLY A 146 13.47 12.43 3.02
C GLY A 146 12.02 12.91 2.84
N TYR A 147 11.10 12.05 2.38
CA TYR A 147 9.69 12.40 2.24
C TYR A 147 8.94 12.43 3.57
N VAL A 148 9.43 11.70 4.56
CA VAL A 148 8.92 11.66 5.93
C VAL A 148 10.07 11.64 6.93
N LYS A 149 9.82 12.17 8.12
CA LYS A 149 10.84 12.31 9.18
C LYS A 149 11.07 11.03 9.97
N ASN A 150 10.06 10.17 10.05
CA ASN A 150 10.13 8.93 10.83
C ASN A 150 9.17 7.87 10.24
N ASN A 151 9.27 6.65 10.78
CA ASN A 151 8.34 5.57 10.47
C ASN A 151 7.50 5.24 11.73
N PRO A 152 6.21 5.60 11.76
CA PRO A 152 5.35 5.42 12.93
C PRO A 152 5.01 3.95 13.22
N CYS A 153 5.35 3.04 12.30
CA CYS A 153 5.17 1.60 12.51
C CYS A 153 6.31 0.97 13.33
N LYS A 154 7.46 1.64 13.43
CA LYS A 154 8.57 1.17 14.26
C LYS A 154 8.15 1.15 15.73
N GLY A 155 8.36 0.02 16.40
CA GLY A 155 7.95 -0.18 17.80
C GLY A 155 6.52 -0.72 17.98
N VAL A 156 5.69 -0.75 16.95
CA VAL A 156 4.37 -1.40 17.03
C VAL A 156 4.55 -2.91 17.00
N ARG A 157 4.17 -3.60 18.09
CA ARG A 157 4.26 -5.06 18.17
C ARG A 157 3.22 -5.73 17.28
N LYS A 158 3.65 -6.74 16.53
CA LYS A 158 2.79 -7.65 15.80
C LYS A 158 2.03 -8.57 16.74
N PHE A 159 0.86 -9.03 16.29
CA PHE A 159 0.16 -10.11 17.00
C PHE A 159 0.94 -11.42 16.88
N THR A 160 1.03 -12.15 17.99
CA THR A 160 1.51 -13.52 17.99
C THR A 160 0.49 -14.42 17.31
N LEU A 161 0.92 -15.17 16.33
CA LEU A 161 0.09 -16.15 15.62
C LEU A 161 0.42 -17.53 16.18
N LYS A 162 -0.63 -18.32 16.45
CA LYS A 162 -0.44 -19.73 16.81
C LYS A 162 -0.05 -20.52 15.56
N ALA A 163 1.01 -21.32 15.67
CA ALA A 163 1.37 -22.27 14.64
C ALA A 163 0.26 -23.33 14.48
N ARG A 164 0.15 -23.89 13.28
CA ARG A 164 -0.72 -25.07 13.07
C ARG A 164 -0.09 -26.24 13.80
N THR A 165 -0.89 -26.95 14.60
CA THR A 165 -0.47 -28.12 15.38
C THR A 165 -1.05 -29.42 14.82
N VAL A 166 -1.85 -29.32 13.75
CA VAL A 166 -2.46 -30.49 13.14
C VAL A 166 -1.41 -31.25 12.35
N TYR A 167 -1.19 -32.48 12.69
CA TYR A 167 -0.40 -33.48 11.97
C TYR A 167 -1.35 -34.37 11.18
N ILE A 168 -1.06 -34.57 9.90
CA ILE A 168 -1.82 -35.49 9.05
C ILE A 168 -1.17 -36.86 9.18
N THR A 169 -1.92 -37.86 9.64
CA THR A 169 -1.40 -39.20 9.79
C THR A 169 -1.30 -39.92 8.44
N ASP A 170 -0.55 -41.03 8.39
CA ASP A 170 -0.38 -41.79 7.16
C ASP A 170 -1.70 -42.39 6.67
N GLU A 171 -2.59 -42.76 7.59
CA GLU A 171 -3.95 -43.26 7.26
C GLU A 171 -4.80 -42.14 6.61
N GLN A 172 -4.71 -40.90 7.15
CA GLN A 172 -5.43 -39.76 6.58
C GLN A 172 -4.85 -39.38 5.20
N TYR A 173 -3.53 -39.46 5.04
CA TYR A 173 -2.88 -39.22 3.75
C TYR A 173 -3.34 -40.30 2.73
N ALA A 174 -3.32 -41.59 3.09
CA ALA A 174 -3.73 -42.66 2.23
C ALA A 174 -5.21 -42.54 1.81
N ALA A 175 -6.09 -42.17 2.74
CA ALA A 175 -7.51 -41.96 2.44
C ALA A 175 -7.72 -40.83 1.42
N ILE A 176 -7.02 -39.67 1.60
CA ILE A 176 -7.08 -38.56 0.64
C ILE A 176 -6.52 -38.98 -0.72
N TYR A 177 -5.41 -39.72 -0.72
CA TYR A 177 -4.77 -40.21 -1.94
C TYR A 177 -5.66 -41.14 -2.74
N ALA A 178 -6.41 -42.03 -2.06
CA ALA A 178 -7.34 -42.96 -2.69
C ALA A 178 -8.46 -42.25 -3.48
N GLU A 179 -8.98 -41.15 -2.94
CA GLU A 179 -10.05 -40.34 -3.56
C GLU A 179 -9.51 -39.30 -4.55
N ALA A 180 -8.20 -39.09 -4.58
CA ALA A 180 -7.59 -38.03 -5.42
C ALA A 180 -7.62 -38.43 -6.91
N ILE A 181 -7.85 -37.44 -7.77
CA ILE A 181 -7.67 -37.58 -9.22
C ILE A 181 -6.19 -37.83 -9.58
N PRO A 182 -5.88 -38.48 -10.72
CA PRO A 182 -4.50 -38.86 -11.06
C PRO A 182 -3.48 -37.71 -10.99
N GLN A 183 -3.85 -36.52 -11.46
CA GLN A 183 -2.98 -35.35 -11.43
C GLN A 183 -2.65 -34.90 -9.99
N LEU A 184 -3.64 -34.99 -9.09
CA LEU A 184 -3.44 -34.63 -7.69
C LEU A 184 -2.57 -35.69 -6.98
N ARG A 185 -2.72 -36.98 -7.30
CA ARG A 185 -1.85 -38.06 -6.78
C ARG A 185 -0.39 -37.80 -7.12
N ILE A 186 -0.09 -37.46 -8.40
CA ILE A 186 1.26 -37.14 -8.84
C ILE A 186 1.79 -35.92 -8.06
N ALA A 187 0.99 -34.86 -7.91
CA ALA A 187 1.41 -33.67 -7.16
C ALA A 187 1.64 -33.98 -5.67
N MET A 188 0.83 -34.86 -5.07
CA MET A 188 1.00 -35.32 -3.67
C MET A 188 2.31 -36.09 -3.52
N GLU A 189 2.59 -37.04 -4.41
CA GLU A 189 3.83 -37.83 -4.37
C GLU A 189 5.08 -36.97 -4.55
N ILE A 190 5.11 -36.11 -5.57
CA ILE A 190 6.25 -35.21 -5.78
C ILE A 190 6.46 -34.28 -4.58
N SER A 191 5.37 -33.70 -4.04
CA SER A 191 5.44 -32.85 -2.86
C SER A 191 6.00 -33.59 -1.65
N TYR A 192 5.56 -34.82 -1.43
CA TYR A 192 5.98 -35.65 -0.31
C TYR A 192 7.44 -36.13 -0.45
N LEU A 193 7.76 -36.78 -1.57
CA LEU A 193 9.07 -37.36 -1.80
C LEU A 193 10.18 -36.32 -1.96
N CYS A 194 9.89 -35.19 -2.63
CA CYS A 194 10.86 -34.13 -2.87
C CYS A 194 10.85 -33.02 -1.81
N ALA A 195 9.95 -33.06 -0.82
CA ALA A 195 9.68 -31.99 0.12
C ALA A 195 9.47 -30.62 -0.62
N ALA A 196 8.80 -30.69 -1.77
CA ALA A 196 8.59 -29.56 -2.65
C ALA A 196 7.36 -28.76 -2.23
N ARG A 197 7.40 -27.41 -2.42
CA ARG A 197 6.22 -26.59 -2.20
C ARG A 197 5.22 -26.78 -3.33
N LEU A 198 3.93 -26.73 -3.01
CA LEU A 198 2.86 -26.88 -3.99
C LEU A 198 3.05 -25.97 -5.23
N GLY A 199 3.44 -24.70 -5.03
CA GLY A 199 3.69 -23.77 -6.14
C GLY A 199 4.80 -24.24 -7.08
N ASP A 200 5.86 -24.82 -6.53
CA ASP A 200 7.00 -25.31 -7.31
C ASP A 200 6.61 -26.58 -8.08
N VAL A 201 5.77 -27.48 -7.46
CA VAL A 201 5.27 -28.69 -8.12
C VAL A 201 4.32 -28.37 -9.28
N LEU A 202 3.45 -27.36 -9.12
CA LEU A 202 2.49 -26.97 -10.16
C LEU A 202 3.14 -26.30 -11.39
N GLU A 203 4.38 -25.86 -11.29
CA GLU A 203 5.14 -25.28 -12.38
C GLU A 203 6.07 -26.25 -13.09
N LEU A 204 6.18 -27.51 -12.60
CA LEU A 204 7.01 -28.54 -13.23
C LEU A 204 6.57 -28.83 -14.67
N LYS A 205 7.54 -29.00 -15.53
CA LYS A 205 7.38 -29.34 -16.95
C LYS A 205 8.03 -30.69 -17.23
N TRP A 206 7.62 -31.37 -18.28
CA TRP A 206 8.20 -32.64 -18.69
C TRP A 206 9.73 -32.58 -18.90
N GLN A 207 10.25 -31.42 -19.34
CA GLN A 207 11.70 -31.21 -19.53
C GLN A 207 12.49 -31.19 -18.21
N ASP A 208 11.81 -31.01 -17.07
CA ASP A 208 12.44 -30.96 -15.75
C ASP A 208 12.64 -32.37 -15.16
N ILE A 209 12.08 -33.40 -15.83
CA ILE A 209 12.26 -34.80 -15.48
C ILE A 209 13.50 -35.28 -16.21
N MET A 210 14.54 -35.65 -15.49
CA MET A 210 15.84 -36.08 -15.97
C MET A 210 16.15 -37.50 -15.50
N ASP A 211 17.12 -38.16 -16.13
CA ASP A 211 17.56 -39.50 -15.71
C ASP A 211 18.04 -39.54 -14.24
N LYS A 212 18.55 -38.41 -13.74
CA LYS A 212 19.08 -38.26 -12.36
C LYS A 212 18.05 -37.80 -11.34
N GLY A 213 16.80 -37.53 -11.75
CA GLY A 213 15.75 -37.04 -10.86
C GLY A 213 14.96 -35.87 -11.44
N ILE A 214 14.21 -35.20 -10.60
CA ILE A 214 13.37 -34.05 -10.97
C ILE A 214 14.11 -32.75 -10.64
N TYR A 215 14.31 -31.89 -11.64
CA TYR A 215 14.84 -30.54 -11.43
C TYR A 215 13.75 -29.63 -10.89
N ILE A 216 13.98 -29.05 -9.72
CA ILE A 216 13.03 -28.14 -9.05
C ILE A 216 13.73 -26.82 -8.80
N GLU A 217 13.20 -25.73 -9.38
CA GLU A 217 13.56 -24.36 -9.05
C GLU A 217 12.52 -23.76 -8.09
N GLN A 218 12.96 -23.38 -6.89
CA GLN A 218 12.06 -22.86 -5.89
C GLN A 218 11.72 -21.40 -6.17
N ASN A 219 10.49 -21.12 -6.57
CA ASN A 219 10.01 -19.76 -6.88
C ASN A 219 10.23 -18.74 -5.77
N LYS A 220 10.18 -19.18 -4.51
CA LYS A 220 10.29 -18.28 -3.37
C LYS A 220 11.75 -17.89 -3.05
N THR A 221 12.70 -18.74 -3.32
CA THR A 221 14.11 -18.59 -2.89
C THR A 221 15.09 -18.56 -4.04
N GLY A 222 14.66 -18.94 -5.26
CA GLY A 222 15.53 -19.12 -6.42
C GLY A 222 16.47 -20.33 -6.30
N THR A 223 16.28 -21.17 -5.29
CA THR A 223 17.14 -22.34 -5.06
C THR A 223 16.84 -23.41 -6.11
N LYS A 224 17.89 -23.94 -6.75
CA LYS A 224 17.82 -24.98 -7.77
C LYS A 224 18.31 -26.29 -7.19
N GLN A 225 17.54 -27.36 -7.36
CA GLN A 225 17.85 -28.69 -6.82
C GLN A 225 17.42 -29.78 -7.80
N ILE A 226 18.16 -30.89 -7.84
CA ILE A 226 17.70 -32.16 -8.42
C ILE A 226 17.35 -33.07 -7.25
N LYS A 227 16.14 -33.60 -7.26
CA LYS A 227 15.57 -34.45 -6.21
C LYS A 227 15.28 -35.86 -6.74
#